data_151bc3da90b77fee9ba500e4667c1e20
#
_entry.id   151bc3da90b77fee9ba500e4667c1e20
#
_cell.length_a   1.000
_cell.length_b   1.000
_cell.length_c   1.000
_cell.angle_alpha   90.00
_cell.angle_beta   90.00
_cell.angle_gamma   90.00
#
_symmetry.space_group_name_H-M   'P 1'
#
loop_
_entity.id
_entity.type
_entity.pdbx_description
1 polymer ?
#
loop_
_entity_poly.entity_id
_entity_poly.type
_entity_poly.pdbx_seq_one_letter_code
_entity_poly.pdbx_strand_id
1 'polypeptide(L)'
;MPSQSTIKGIVDFAGRLKGINVRVLSEGLEIARLHRQVEQVIENELAAWGLTSRQVEIMESLYHNAEGTLTPADLSEEVGLTRSAMTSALDALEKMGHIVRTPHPKDRRMLVISLTASGQEFISQRLPERYQKLYRIMNSLSETARTVLLHSYRKVIDFLACDLLEDSSKA
;
A
#
# COMPACT_ATOMS: atom_id res chain seq x y z
N MET A 1 -17.66 -6.73 -1.58
CA MET A 1 -18.02 -5.30 -1.78
C MET A 1 -19.46 -5.08 -1.36
N PRO A 2 -19.80 -4.03 -0.61
CA PRO A 2 -21.20 -3.72 -0.39
C PRO A 2 -21.84 -3.44 -1.77
N SER A 3 -22.98 -4.09 -2.02
CA SER A 3 -23.78 -3.86 -3.22
C SER A 3 -24.34 -2.43 -3.21
N GLN A 4 -24.82 -1.94 -4.35
CA GLN A 4 -25.54 -0.67 -4.38
C GLN A 4 -26.70 -0.63 -3.38
N SER A 5 -27.36 -1.78 -3.13
CA SER A 5 -28.42 -1.91 -2.12
C SER A 5 -27.89 -1.71 -0.70
N THR A 6 -26.68 -2.20 -0.40
CA THR A 6 -26.03 -2.02 0.91
C THR A 6 -25.65 -0.56 1.14
N ILE A 7 -25.08 0.12 0.13
CA ILE A 7 -24.77 1.56 0.23
C ILE A 7 -26.04 2.38 0.48
N LYS A 8 -27.12 2.07 -0.24
CA LYS A 8 -28.41 2.72 -0.02
C LYS A 8 -28.91 2.50 1.42
N GLY A 9 -28.81 1.26 1.93
CA GLY A 9 -29.19 0.96 3.31
C GLY A 9 -28.37 1.73 4.35
N ILE A 10 -27.05 1.89 4.13
CA ILE A 10 -26.18 2.69 5.01
C ILE A 10 -26.62 4.17 4.98
N VAL A 11 -26.85 4.72 3.80
CA VAL A 11 -27.28 6.11 3.61
C VAL A 11 -28.64 6.38 4.25
N ASP A 12 -29.60 5.47 4.06
CA ASP A 12 -30.94 5.56 4.66
C ASP A 12 -30.89 5.47 6.21
N PHE A 13 -30.00 4.64 6.75
CA PHE A 13 -29.78 4.54 8.19
C PHE A 13 -29.14 5.83 8.74
N ALA A 14 -28.07 6.29 8.10
CA ALA A 14 -27.32 7.48 8.53
C ALA A 14 -28.16 8.77 8.46
N GLY A 15 -29.14 8.84 7.55
CA GLY A 15 -30.08 9.96 7.46
C GLY A 15 -30.99 10.12 8.70
N ARG A 16 -31.05 9.10 9.57
CA ARG A 16 -31.77 9.14 10.85
C ARG A 16 -30.89 9.64 12.00
N LEU A 17 -29.59 9.75 11.81
CA LEU A 17 -28.63 10.18 12.82
C LEU A 17 -28.49 11.70 12.81
N LYS A 18 -28.51 12.32 14.01
CA LYS A 18 -28.26 13.75 14.12
C LYS A 18 -26.81 14.11 13.76
N GLY A 19 -26.63 15.20 13.03
CA GLY A 19 -25.31 15.75 12.73
C GLY A 19 -24.62 15.13 11.50
N ILE A 20 -25.20 14.12 10.85
CA ILE A 20 -24.64 13.52 9.65
C ILE A 20 -25.21 14.19 8.39
N ASN A 21 -24.31 14.75 7.57
CA ASN A 21 -24.67 15.16 6.23
C ASN A 21 -24.61 13.92 5.29
N VAL A 22 -25.78 13.44 4.92
CA VAL A 22 -25.96 12.22 4.10
C VAL A 22 -25.25 12.31 2.75
N ARG A 23 -25.17 13.51 2.15
CA ARG A 23 -24.50 13.72 0.88
C ARG A 23 -22.98 13.51 1.05
N VAL A 24 -22.38 14.12 2.05
CA VAL A 24 -20.94 13.98 2.35
C VAL A 24 -20.60 12.52 2.66
N LEU A 25 -21.44 11.84 3.44
CA LEU A 25 -21.26 10.41 3.72
C LEU A 25 -21.33 9.57 2.44
N SER A 26 -22.31 9.84 1.56
CA SER A 26 -22.45 9.11 0.29
C SER A 26 -21.25 9.31 -0.62
N GLU A 27 -20.73 10.55 -0.71
CA GLU A 27 -19.51 10.87 -1.46
C GLU A 27 -18.29 10.11 -0.88
N GLY A 28 -18.15 10.05 0.45
CA GLY A 28 -17.09 9.29 1.12
C GLY A 28 -17.16 7.79 0.86
N LEU A 29 -18.36 7.20 0.89
CA LEU A 29 -18.58 5.79 0.56
C LEU A 29 -18.22 5.48 -0.89
N GLU A 30 -18.54 6.40 -1.81
CA GLU A 30 -18.20 6.25 -3.23
C GLU A 30 -16.68 6.35 -3.46
N ILE A 31 -16.00 7.31 -2.83
CA ILE A 31 -14.53 7.42 -2.86
C ILE A 31 -13.88 6.12 -2.35
N ALA A 32 -14.35 5.59 -1.21
CA ALA A 32 -13.83 4.35 -0.66
C ALA A 32 -14.09 3.14 -1.58
N ARG A 33 -15.20 3.13 -2.31
CA ARG A 33 -15.51 2.11 -3.30
C ARG A 33 -14.56 2.18 -4.50
N LEU A 34 -14.35 3.39 -5.03
CA LEU A 34 -13.47 3.62 -6.18
C LEU A 34 -12.01 3.30 -5.83
N HIS A 35 -11.56 3.67 -4.62
CA HIS A 35 -10.23 3.34 -4.13
C HIS A 35 -9.99 1.83 -4.14
N ARG A 36 -10.90 1.04 -3.57
CA ARG A 36 -10.81 -0.43 -3.60
C ARG A 36 -10.82 -1.02 -5.01
N GLN A 37 -11.52 -0.40 -5.97
CA GLN A 37 -11.49 -0.85 -7.36
C GLN A 37 -10.11 -0.65 -7.98
N VAL A 38 -9.45 0.48 -7.69
CA VAL A 38 -8.07 0.73 -8.14
C VAL A 38 -7.11 -0.31 -7.55
N GLU A 39 -7.19 -0.55 -6.22
CA GLU A 39 -6.39 -1.58 -5.56
C GLU A 39 -6.59 -2.96 -6.20
N GLN A 40 -7.84 -3.37 -6.45
CA GLN A 40 -8.15 -4.66 -7.05
C GLN A 40 -7.57 -4.80 -8.47
N VAL A 41 -7.60 -3.73 -9.26
CA VAL A 41 -7.00 -3.75 -10.61
C VAL A 41 -5.48 -3.93 -10.52
N ILE A 42 -4.83 -3.23 -9.60
CA ILE A 42 -3.37 -3.36 -9.37
C ILE A 42 -3.04 -4.78 -8.90
N GLU A 43 -3.77 -5.33 -7.92
CA GLU A 43 -3.55 -6.69 -7.43
C GLU A 43 -3.72 -7.74 -8.54
N ASN A 44 -4.76 -7.61 -9.37
CA ASN A 44 -4.98 -8.54 -10.48
C ASN A 44 -3.84 -8.52 -11.50
N GLU A 45 -3.21 -7.38 -11.72
CA GLU A 45 -2.04 -7.28 -12.60
C GLU A 45 -0.81 -7.93 -12.01
N LEU A 46 -0.56 -7.67 -10.73
CA LEU A 46 0.59 -8.23 -10.04
C LEU A 46 0.44 -9.73 -9.79
N ALA A 47 -0.78 -10.24 -9.73
CA ALA A 47 -1.05 -11.68 -9.69
C ALA A 47 -0.47 -12.41 -10.91
N ALA A 48 -0.35 -11.76 -12.06
CA ALA A 48 0.34 -12.33 -13.23
C ALA A 48 1.85 -12.51 -13.00
N TRP A 49 2.44 -11.80 -12.04
CA TRP A 49 3.83 -11.97 -11.61
C TRP A 49 3.97 -13.05 -10.51
N GLY A 50 2.86 -13.57 -9.99
CA GLY A 50 2.82 -14.46 -8.85
C GLY A 50 3.04 -13.74 -7.51
N LEU A 51 2.93 -12.41 -7.48
CA LEU A 51 3.21 -11.57 -6.32
C LEU A 51 1.99 -10.71 -5.95
N THR A 52 1.91 -10.37 -4.66
CA THR A 52 1.02 -9.31 -4.16
C THR A 52 1.66 -7.93 -4.32
N SER A 53 0.87 -6.85 -4.25
CA SER A 53 1.40 -5.48 -4.30
C SER A 53 2.44 -5.24 -3.20
N ARG A 54 2.20 -5.75 -1.99
CA ARG A 54 3.14 -5.60 -0.87
C ARG A 54 4.46 -6.34 -1.08
N GLN A 55 4.43 -7.49 -1.71
CA GLN A 55 5.65 -8.22 -2.08
C GLN A 55 6.46 -7.46 -3.15
N VAL A 56 5.78 -6.87 -4.12
CA VAL A 56 6.44 -6.02 -5.12
C VAL A 56 7.05 -4.78 -4.47
N GLU A 57 6.33 -4.09 -3.58
CA GLU A 57 6.84 -2.94 -2.84
C GLU A 57 8.10 -3.28 -2.02
N ILE A 58 8.11 -4.43 -1.32
CA ILE A 58 9.29 -4.92 -0.60
C ILE A 58 10.48 -5.12 -1.55
N MET A 59 10.26 -5.79 -2.69
CA MET A 59 11.33 -6.01 -3.67
C MET A 59 11.81 -4.71 -4.30
N GLU A 60 10.91 -3.76 -4.55
CA GLU A 60 11.20 -2.43 -5.08
C GLU A 60 12.02 -1.59 -4.11
N SER A 61 11.68 -1.60 -2.80
CA SER A 61 12.46 -0.96 -1.74
C SER A 61 13.89 -1.52 -1.68
N LEU A 62 14.03 -2.84 -1.69
CA LEU A 62 15.35 -3.49 -1.71
C LEU A 62 16.15 -3.17 -2.98
N TYR A 63 15.48 -3.09 -4.14
CA TYR A 63 16.12 -2.81 -5.42
C TYR A 63 16.67 -1.39 -5.51
N HIS A 64 15.96 -0.40 -4.95
CA HIS A 64 16.35 1.00 -4.97
C HIS A 64 17.20 1.43 -3.78
N ASN A 65 17.30 0.59 -2.75
CA ASN A 65 18.16 0.90 -1.61
C ASN A 65 19.63 0.89 -2.00
N ALA A 66 20.34 1.98 -1.70
CA ALA A 66 21.75 2.16 -2.10
C ALA A 66 22.71 1.11 -1.48
N GLU A 67 22.37 0.60 -0.30
CA GLU A 67 23.13 -0.44 0.39
C GLU A 67 22.72 -1.86 -0.03
N GLY A 68 21.63 -1.99 -0.78
CA GLY A 68 21.08 -3.27 -1.24
C GLY A 68 20.53 -4.16 -0.12
N THR A 69 20.46 -3.65 1.11
CA THR A 69 20.00 -4.39 2.29
C THR A 69 19.13 -3.52 3.19
N LEU A 70 18.05 -4.09 3.73
CA LEU A 70 17.17 -3.43 4.72
C LEU A 70 16.84 -4.43 5.84
N THR A 71 16.62 -3.93 7.06
CA THR A 71 16.09 -4.79 8.12
C THR A 71 14.58 -5.01 7.93
N PRO A 72 14.00 -6.08 8.50
CA PRO A 72 12.54 -6.25 8.50
C PRO A 72 11.78 -5.08 9.15
N ALA A 73 12.41 -4.36 10.08
CA ALA A 73 11.83 -3.19 10.73
C ALA A 73 11.76 -2.00 9.75
N ASP A 74 12.87 -1.71 9.04
CA ASP A 74 12.92 -0.65 8.04
C ASP A 74 11.91 -0.93 6.92
N LEU A 75 11.84 -2.17 6.43
CA LEU A 75 10.85 -2.59 5.44
C LEU A 75 9.41 -2.44 5.94
N SER A 76 9.15 -2.76 7.22
CA SER A 76 7.82 -2.60 7.81
C SER A 76 7.38 -1.14 7.85
N GLU A 77 8.29 -0.24 8.17
CA GLU A 77 8.04 1.21 8.19
C GLU A 77 7.84 1.74 6.75
N GLU A 78 8.71 1.37 5.82
CA GLU A 78 8.69 1.87 4.45
C GLU A 78 7.43 1.40 3.67
N VAL A 79 7.06 0.11 3.83
CA VAL A 79 5.92 -0.50 3.13
C VAL A 79 4.60 -0.36 3.90
N GLY A 80 4.66 0.11 5.16
CA GLY A 80 3.48 0.27 6.01
C GLY A 80 2.83 -1.06 6.42
N LEU A 81 3.64 -2.09 6.71
CA LEU A 81 3.17 -3.41 7.15
C LEU A 81 3.38 -3.62 8.65
N THR A 82 2.45 -4.34 9.28
CA THR A 82 2.68 -4.86 10.63
C THR A 82 3.80 -5.91 10.62
N ARG A 83 4.47 -6.13 11.77
CA ARG A 83 5.54 -7.13 11.89
C ARG A 83 5.12 -8.53 11.42
N SER A 84 3.91 -8.97 11.75
CA SER A 84 3.40 -10.28 11.36
C SER A 84 3.17 -10.37 9.85
N ALA A 85 2.60 -9.33 9.24
CA ALA A 85 2.38 -9.26 7.80
C ALA A 85 3.72 -9.20 7.04
N MET A 86 4.69 -8.42 7.53
CA MET A 86 6.04 -8.37 6.97
C MET A 86 6.72 -9.75 7.03
N THR A 87 6.68 -10.44 8.18
CA THR A 87 7.25 -11.79 8.31
C THR A 87 6.65 -12.73 7.27
N SER A 88 5.32 -12.76 7.13
CA SER A 88 4.63 -13.62 6.15
C SER A 88 5.01 -13.28 4.70
N ALA A 89 5.14 -11.99 4.37
CA ALA A 89 5.53 -11.54 3.04
C ALA A 89 6.98 -11.94 2.71
N LEU A 90 7.89 -11.77 3.68
CA LEU A 90 9.30 -12.17 3.54
C LEU A 90 9.46 -13.68 3.44
N ASP A 91 8.71 -14.47 4.22
CA ASP A 91 8.73 -15.94 4.13
C ASP A 91 8.31 -16.42 2.74
N ALA A 92 7.29 -15.80 2.17
CA ALA A 92 6.84 -16.12 0.82
C ALA A 92 7.88 -15.75 -0.25
N LEU A 93 8.48 -14.54 -0.17
CA LEU A 93 9.52 -14.10 -1.10
C LEU A 93 10.79 -14.95 -1.02
N GLU A 94 11.20 -15.35 0.19
CA GLU A 94 12.34 -16.23 0.41
C GLU A 94 12.07 -17.63 -0.15
N LYS A 95 10.88 -18.18 0.07
CA LYS A 95 10.44 -19.47 -0.50
C LYS A 95 10.43 -19.44 -2.04
N MET A 96 10.12 -18.31 -2.65
CA MET A 96 10.20 -18.11 -4.10
C MET A 96 11.63 -17.89 -4.60
N GLY A 97 12.60 -17.74 -3.70
CA GLY A 97 14.01 -17.51 -4.04
C GLY A 97 14.32 -16.07 -4.49
N HIS A 98 13.43 -15.12 -4.23
CA HIS A 98 13.64 -13.72 -4.62
C HIS A 98 14.48 -12.92 -3.62
N ILE A 99 14.45 -13.30 -2.35
CA ILE A 99 15.21 -12.66 -1.29
C ILE A 99 16.00 -13.69 -0.48
N VAL A 100 16.96 -13.19 0.29
CA VAL A 100 17.71 -13.95 1.29
C VAL A 100 17.82 -13.14 2.59
N ARG A 101 17.80 -13.85 3.72
CA ARG A 101 18.03 -13.29 5.05
C ARG A 101 19.46 -13.61 5.49
N THR A 102 20.21 -12.60 5.89
CA THR A 102 21.57 -12.77 6.42
C THR A 102 21.73 -12.04 7.74
N PRO A 103 22.69 -12.47 8.62
CA PRO A 103 23.00 -11.71 9.82
C PRO A 103 23.52 -10.32 9.47
N HIS A 104 23.08 -9.30 10.22
CA HIS A 104 23.54 -7.94 10.03
C HIS A 104 25.08 -7.85 10.32
N PRO A 105 25.86 -7.14 9.46
CA PRO A 105 27.32 -7.12 9.58
C PRO A 105 27.86 -6.62 10.92
N LYS A 106 27.17 -5.67 11.54
CA LYS A 106 27.58 -5.03 12.80
C LYS A 106 26.90 -5.61 14.05
N ASP A 107 25.72 -6.25 13.89
CA ASP A 107 24.99 -6.87 15.00
C ASP A 107 24.33 -8.18 14.54
N ARG A 108 24.98 -9.29 14.88
CA ARG A 108 24.53 -10.65 14.50
C ARG A 108 23.18 -11.06 15.11
N ARG A 109 22.61 -10.27 16.02
CA ARG A 109 21.26 -10.50 16.58
C ARG A 109 20.18 -9.99 15.62
N MET A 110 20.54 -9.12 14.71
CA MET A 110 19.66 -8.58 13.68
C MET A 110 19.82 -9.33 12.36
N LEU A 111 18.76 -9.37 11.60
CA LEU A 111 18.78 -9.87 10.23
C LEU A 111 18.64 -8.70 9.27
N VAL A 112 19.29 -8.84 8.13
CA VAL A 112 19.06 -7.98 6.96
C VAL A 112 18.53 -8.82 5.82
N ILE A 113 17.73 -8.18 5.00
CA ILE A 113 17.08 -8.74 3.83
C ILE A 113 17.76 -8.15 2.61
N SER A 114 18.07 -8.97 1.61
CA SER A 114 18.56 -8.54 0.31
C SER A 114 17.89 -9.32 -0.81
N LEU A 115 17.87 -8.76 -2.01
CA LEU A 115 17.50 -9.50 -3.20
C LEU A 115 18.55 -10.56 -3.52
N THR A 116 18.12 -11.73 -3.96
CA THR A 116 19.01 -12.68 -4.64
C THR A 116 19.31 -12.19 -6.05
N ALA A 117 20.30 -12.78 -6.73
CA ALA A 117 20.56 -12.48 -8.13
C ALA A 117 19.31 -12.69 -9.01
N SER A 118 18.58 -13.78 -8.79
CA SER A 118 17.31 -14.07 -9.49
C SER A 118 16.20 -13.07 -9.13
N GLY A 119 16.12 -12.65 -7.85
CA GLY A 119 15.17 -11.63 -7.42
C GLY A 119 15.45 -10.26 -8.04
N GLN A 120 16.73 -9.89 -8.13
CA GLN A 120 17.15 -8.65 -8.76
C GLN A 120 16.86 -8.65 -10.26
N GLU A 121 17.17 -9.75 -10.96
CA GLU A 121 16.83 -9.89 -12.37
C GLU A 121 15.30 -9.85 -12.58
N PHE A 122 14.54 -10.59 -11.77
CA PHE A 122 13.09 -10.64 -11.85
C PHE A 122 12.45 -9.25 -11.74
N ILE A 123 12.84 -8.48 -10.72
CA ILE A 123 12.22 -7.17 -10.47
C ILE A 123 12.70 -6.11 -11.48
N SER A 124 13.99 -6.11 -11.84
CA SER A 124 14.56 -5.14 -12.79
C SER A 124 13.90 -5.19 -14.17
N GLN A 125 13.50 -6.37 -14.62
CA GLN A 125 12.79 -6.56 -15.90
C GLN A 125 11.35 -6.03 -15.86
N ARG A 126 10.71 -5.94 -14.70
CA ARG A 126 9.29 -5.61 -14.54
C ARG A 126 9.02 -4.17 -14.11
N LEU A 127 9.92 -3.57 -13.33
CA LEU A 127 9.77 -2.19 -12.87
C LEU A 127 9.58 -1.17 -13.99
N PRO A 128 10.31 -1.24 -15.14
CA PRO A 128 10.12 -0.27 -16.21
C PRO A 128 8.67 -0.24 -16.75
N GLU A 129 8.06 -1.40 -16.95
CA GLU A 129 6.67 -1.49 -17.41
C GLU A 129 5.69 -0.94 -16.35
N ARG A 130 5.90 -1.29 -15.08
CA ARG A 130 5.13 -0.77 -13.94
C ARG A 130 5.18 0.76 -13.88
N TYR A 131 6.37 1.34 -13.99
CA TYR A 131 6.54 2.81 -13.94
C TYR A 131 5.94 3.50 -15.16
N GLN A 132 6.11 2.95 -16.35
CA GLN A 132 5.47 3.47 -17.55
C GLN A 132 3.95 3.44 -17.44
N LYS A 133 3.38 2.39 -16.84
CA LYS A 133 1.94 2.30 -16.62
C LYS A 133 1.46 3.34 -15.62
N LEU A 134 2.11 3.47 -14.47
CA LEU A 134 1.81 4.49 -13.47
C LEU A 134 1.90 5.89 -14.09
N TYR A 135 2.96 6.15 -14.86
CA TYR A 135 3.13 7.40 -15.58
C TYR A 135 1.95 7.66 -16.52
N ARG A 136 1.54 6.68 -17.34
CA ARG A 136 0.40 6.84 -18.27
C ARG A 136 -0.90 7.13 -17.53
N ILE A 137 -1.17 6.44 -16.43
CA ILE A 137 -2.35 6.68 -15.60
C ILE A 137 -2.32 8.11 -15.05
N MET A 138 -1.23 8.54 -14.46
CA MET A 138 -1.11 9.88 -13.90
C MET A 138 -1.12 10.97 -14.98
N ASN A 139 -0.55 10.71 -16.15
CA ASN A 139 -0.53 11.64 -17.26
C ASN A 139 -1.90 11.78 -17.97
N SER A 140 -2.83 10.85 -17.76
CA SER A 140 -4.22 10.99 -18.21
C SER A 140 -5.01 12.07 -17.44
N LEU A 141 -4.51 12.46 -16.28
CA LEU A 141 -5.07 13.54 -15.46
C LEU A 141 -4.37 14.87 -15.79
N SER A 142 -5.11 15.96 -15.77
CA SER A 142 -4.49 17.31 -15.85
C SER A 142 -3.60 17.56 -14.60
N GLU A 143 -2.66 18.48 -14.71
CA GLU A 143 -1.80 18.87 -13.59
C GLU A 143 -2.63 19.33 -12.39
N THR A 144 -3.63 20.15 -12.62
CA THR A 144 -4.56 20.62 -11.57
C THR A 144 -5.26 19.43 -10.89
N ALA A 145 -5.75 18.44 -11.67
CA ALA A 145 -6.41 17.27 -11.10
C ALA A 145 -5.46 16.44 -10.24
N ARG A 146 -4.21 16.25 -10.65
CA ARG A 146 -3.18 15.56 -9.85
C ARG A 146 -2.88 16.29 -8.55
N THR A 147 -2.74 17.63 -8.62
CA THR A 147 -2.48 18.46 -7.43
C THR A 147 -3.63 18.40 -6.42
N VAL A 148 -4.87 18.51 -6.90
CA VAL A 148 -6.07 18.39 -6.04
C VAL A 148 -6.15 17.01 -5.41
N LEU A 149 -5.90 15.95 -6.17
CA LEU A 149 -5.91 14.57 -5.68
C LEU A 149 -4.88 14.37 -4.57
N LEU A 150 -3.62 14.76 -4.81
CA LEU A 150 -2.54 14.67 -3.81
C LEU A 150 -2.86 15.44 -2.54
N HIS A 151 -3.34 16.67 -2.66
CA HIS A 151 -3.70 17.50 -1.53
C HIS A 151 -4.86 16.90 -0.71
N SER A 152 -5.87 16.38 -1.39
CA SER A 152 -7.02 15.76 -0.75
C SER A 152 -6.64 14.48 0.02
N TYR A 153 -5.81 13.62 -0.56
CA TYR A 153 -5.31 12.42 0.12
C TYR A 153 -4.47 12.75 1.36
N ARG A 154 -3.57 13.74 1.26
CA ARG A 154 -2.79 14.19 2.43
C ARG A 154 -3.67 14.67 3.56
N LYS A 155 -4.69 15.51 3.27
CA LYS A 155 -5.64 15.97 4.29
C LYS A 155 -6.39 14.82 4.98
N VAL A 156 -6.79 13.79 4.22
CA VAL A 156 -7.46 12.61 4.80
C VAL A 156 -6.50 11.85 5.72
N ILE A 157 -5.25 11.66 5.31
CA ILE A 157 -4.22 10.99 6.12
C ILE A 157 -3.95 11.78 7.40
N ASP A 158 -3.75 13.10 7.30
CA ASP A 158 -3.50 13.98 8.45
C ASP A 158 -4.66 13.93 9.45
N PHE A 159 -5.89 13.96 8.96
CA PHE A 159 -7.09 13.85 9.81
C PHE A 159 -7.14 12.50 10.54
N LEU A 160 -6.93 11.39 9.83
CA LEU A 160 -6.93 10.06 10.42
C LEU A 160 -5.80 9.88 11.45
N ALA A 161 -4.62 10.44 11.20
CA ALA A 161 -3.51 10.41 12.14
C ALA A 161 -3.83 11.17 13.44
N CYS A 162 -4.48 12.33 13.36
CA CYS A 162 -4.90 13.10 14.52
C CYS A 162 -6.01 12.38 15.32
N ASP A 163 -7.00 11.84 14.64
CA ASP A 163 -8.15 11.14 15.27
C ASP A 163 -7.69 9.90 16.06
N LEU A 164 -6.76 9.12 15.49
CA LEU A 164 -6.16 7.95 16.16
C LEU A 164 -5.33 8.33 17.41
N LEU A 165 -4.70 9.49 17.42
CA LEU A 165 -3.95 9.98 18.59
C LEU A 165 -4.87 10.43 19.73
N GLU A 166 -6.00 11.05 19.41
CA GLU A 166 -6.99 11.47 20.41
C GLU A 166 -7.68 10.27 21.08
N ASP A 167 -7.98 9.21 20.33
CA ASP A 167 -8.57 7.98 20.90
C ASP A 167 -7.57 7.21 21.78
N SER A 168 -6.29 7.20 21.41
CA SER A 168 -5.22 6.57 22.22
C SER A 168 -4.98 7.29 23.55
N SER A 169 -5.35 8.56 23.68
CA SER A 169 -5.21 9.36 24.90
C SER A 169 -6.41 9.22 25.86
N LYS A 170 -7.49 8.57 25.42
CA LYS A 170 -8.73 8.36 26.21
C LYS A 170 -8.87 6.93 26.73
N ALA A 171 -7.96 6.01 26.37
CA ALA A 171 -7.91 4.60 26.80
C ALA A 171 -6.85 4.38 27.87
#